data_a601905fcaf3b7a72773f02413e8a802
#
_entry.id   a601905fcaf3b7a72773f02413e8a802
#
_cell.length_a   1.000
_cell.length_b   1.000
_cell.length_c   1.000
_cell.angle_alpha   90.00
_cell.angle_beta   90.00
_cell.angle_gamma   90.00
#
_symmetry.space_group_name_H-M   'P 1'
#
loop_
_entity.id
_entity.type
_entity.pdbx_description
1 polymer ?
#
loop_
_entity_poly.entity_id
_entity_poly.type
_entity_poly.pdbx_seq_one_letter_code
_entity_poly.pdbx_strand_id
1 'polypeptide(L)'
;MLIANPIYDCVFKYLLEDNKVARLIISTLLDAEVVELEYKPTEVVVPDEVKSPLHHSVLRIDFSVQIKKENGELQTVLVELQKIKLPHDIIRFRRYLAAAYRSISNIKPGISKKGNPCSIAIPIIPVYILGHELEHITVPTVRIRRNYEDVVTGEVIHERDEFAEGISHDALIIQLPRLKQRRRNTIEQMMSLFDPTSAIPGNPHFLDIKEKDVPERYREIHRRLLKAAAEPQIQSYMDEEDDYLRTLSEYEQTLFLKNQVITEERRAKEEALQAKEEERQAKEEALRAKEALEKELAELRKKMGK
;
A
#
# COMPACT_ATOMS: atom_id res chain seq x y z
N MET A 1 3.77 26.68 19.73
CA MET A 1 3.14 27.25 18.52
C MET A 1 2.48 26.13 17.77
N LEU A 2 1.22 26.36 17.40
CA LEU A 2 0.43 25.34 16.73
C LEU A 2 0.80 25.27 15.25
N ILE A 3 1.21 24.10 14.79
CA ILE A 3 1.44 23.80 13.37
C ILE A 3 0.27 22.97 12.84
N ALA A 4 -0.04 23.07 11.54
CA ALA A 4 -1.01 22.18 10.90
C ALA A 4 -0.46 20.75 10.90
N ASN A 5 -1.34 19.78 11.16
CA ASN A 5 -0.95 18.37 11.22
C ASN A 5 -0.70 17.83 9.81
N PRO A 6 0.53 17.46 9.47
CA PRO A 6 0.88 17.05 8.11
C PRO A 6 0.42 15.62 7.72
N ILE A 7 -0.32 14.92 8.58
CA ILE A 7 -1.00 13.68 8.20
C ILE A 7 -2.24 13.92 7.31
N TYR A 8 -2.74 15.15 7.26
CA TYR A 8 -3.79 15.55 6.35
C TYR A 8 -3.25 15.76 4.94
N ASP A 9 -3.91 15.20 3.95
CA ASP A 9 -3.48 15.24 2.54
C ASP A 9 -3.29 16.68 2.05
N CYS A 10 -4.24 17.59 2.37
CA CYS A 10 -4.15 18.99 2.00
C CYS A 10 -2.92 19.69 2.61
N VAL A 11 -2.57 19.38 3.87
CA VAL A 11 -1.38 19.94 4.55
C VAL A 11 -0.09 19.39 3.97
N PHE A 12 -0.06 18.07 3.70
CA PHE A 12 1.10 17.43 3.08
C PHE A 12 1.36 17.94 1.67
N LYS A 13 0.32 18.09 0.86
CA LYS A 13 0.42 18.71 -0.47
C LYS A 13 0.94 20.14 -0.40
N TYR A 14 0.41 20.94 0.53
CA TYR A 14 0.90 22.29 0.76
C TYR A 14 2.41 22.32 1.12
N LEU A 15 2.88 21.37 1.94
CA LEU A 15 4.32 21.24 2.22
C LEU A 15 5.12 20.99 0.94
N LEU A 16 4.65 20.07 0.11
CA LEU A 16 5.36 19.58 -1.06
C LEU A 16 5.27 20.51 -2.28
N GLU A 17 4.40 21.53 -2.27
CA GLU A 17 4.41 22.60 -3.27
C GLU A 17 5.73 23.40 -3.26
N ASP A 18 6.41 23.48 -2.12
CA ASP A 18 7.73 24.09 -2.03
C ASP A 18 8.81 23.07 -2.41
N ASN A 19 9.45 23.28 -3.54
CA ASN A 19 10.47 22.37 -4.07
C ASN A 19 11.65 22.14 -3.11
N LYS A 20 12.05 23.15 -2.31
CA LYS A 20 13.12 22.99 -1.32
C LYS A 20 12.67 22.08 -0.18
N VAL A 21 11.46 22.29 0.31
CA VAL A 21 10.87 21.47 1.36
C VAL A 21 10.64 20.03 0.85
N ALA A 22 10.09 19.87 -0.35
CA ALA A 22 9.91 18.56 -0.98
C ALA A 22 11.23 17.80 -1.11
N ARG A 23 12.28 18.44 -1.63
CA ARG A 23 13.62 17.83 -1.74
C ARG A 23 14.19 17.46 -0.38
N LEU A 24 14.06 18.31 0.62
CA LEU A 24 14.51 18.01 1.99
C LEU A 24 13.81 16.79 2.57
N ILE A 25 12.48 16.71 2.43
CA ILE A 25 11.67 15.58 2.90
C ILE A 25 12.11 14.31 2.18
N ILE A 26 12.13 14.30 0.85
CA ILE A 26 12.49 13.10 0.07
C ILE A 26 13.93 12.66 0.32
N SER A 27 14.89 13.61 0.38
CA SER A 27 16.29 13.31 0.72
C SER A 27 16.41 12.64 2.08
N THR A 28 15.66 13.11 3.07
CA THR A 28 15.67 12.54 4.42
C THR A 28 15.06 11.13 4.44
N LEU A 29 13.93 10.91 3.75
CA LEU A 29 13.25 9.62 3.67
C LEU A 29 14.12 8.55 2.99
N LEU A 30 14.82 8.93 1.93
CA LEU A 30 15.67 8.02 1.17
C LEU A 30 17.08 7.85 1.80
N ASP A 31 17.46 8.72 2.73
CA ASP A 31 18.83 8.81 3.25
C ASP A 31 19.84 9.02 2.12
N ALA A 32 19.50 9.91 1.18
CA ALA A 32 20.30 10.21 -0.01
C ALA A 32 20.05 11.65 -0.47
N GLU A 33 21.08 12.30 -0.99
CA GLU A 33 20.94 13.66 -1.52
C GLU A 33 20.19 13.64 -2.87
N VAL A 34 19.09 14.41 -2.93
CA VAL A 34 18.28 14.63 -4.12
C VAL A 34 18.67 15.96 -4.75
N VAL A 35 19.28 15.90 -5.94
CA VAL A 35 19.74 17.12 -6.66
C VAL A 35 18.65 17.69 -7.56
N GLU A 36 17.86 16.81 -8.20
CA GLU A 36 16.73 17.21 -9.04
C GLU A 36 15.46 16.49 -8.60
N LEU A 37 14.32 17.16 -8.68
CA LEU A 37 13.01 16.63 -8.34
C LEU A 37 12.00 17.13 -9.38
N GLU A 38 11.32 16.17 -10.04
CA GLU A 38 10.27 16.42 -11.02
C GLU A 38 8.96 15.78 -10.54
N TYR A 39 7.93 16.60 -10.40
CA TYR A 39 6.59 16.11 -10.03
C TYR A 39 6.00 15.27 -11.15
N LYS A 40 5.41 14.14 -10.80
CA LYS A 40 4.67 13.27 -11.72
C LYS A 40 3.18 13.33 -11.43
N PRO A 41 2.32 13.07 -12.43
CA PRO A 41 0.89 12.99 -12.20
C PRO A 41 0.54 12.02 -11.07
N THR A 42 -0.29 12.46 -10.16
CA THR A 42 -0.80 11.66 -9.03
C THR A 42 -2.10 10.93 -9.38
N GLU A 43 -2.78 11.35 -10.44
CA GLU A 43 -4.01 10.74 -10.94
C GLU A 43 -3.68 9.73 -12.04
N VAL A 44 -4.14 8.50 -11.86
CA VAL A 44 -3.98 7.43 -12.86
C VAL A 44 -5.35 6.87 -13.21
N VAL A 45 -5.71 6.98 -14.48
CA VAL A 45 -6.92 6.37 -15.01
C VAL A 45 -6.68 4.87 -15.19
N VAL A 46 -7.44 4.04 -14.47
CA VAL A 46 -7.38 2.58 -14.58
C VAL A 46 -8.65 2.11 -15.29
N PRO A 47 -8.54 1.29 -16.36
CA PRO A 47 -9.71 0.67 -16.98
C PRO A 47 -10.47 -0.16 -15.95
N ASP A 48 -11.80 0.02 -15.89
CA ASP A 48 -12.67 -0.72 -14.98
C ASP A 48 -12.74 -2.21 -15.38
N GLU A 49 -12.01 -3.06 -14.68
CA GLU A 49 -12.20 -4.53 -14.74
C GLU A 49 -13.31 -5.01 -13.78
N VAL A 50 -13.67 -4.19 -12.81
CA VAL A 50 -14.75 -4.48 -11.85
C VAL A 50 -15.63 -3.25 -11.73
N LYS A 51 -16.88 -3.35 -12.12
CA LYS A 51 -17.90 -2.32 -11.90
C LYS A 51 -18.09 -2.11 -10.39
N SER A 52 -17.33 -1.18 -9.82
CA SER A 52 -17.58 -0.69 -8.47
C SER A 52 -18.76 0.29 -8.49
N PRO A 53 -19.69 0.24 -7.52
CA PRO A 53 -20.76 1.22 -7.43
C PRO A 53 -20.26 2.66 -7.24
N LEU A 54 -19.01 2.85 -6.89
CA LEU A 54 -18.34 4.16 -6.73
C LEU A 54 -17.61 4.62 -8.00
N HIS A 55 -17.92 4.16 -9.17
CA HIS A 55 -17.48 4.65 -10.50
C HIS A 55 -16.24 5.57 -10.54
N HIS A 56 -15.19 5.30 -9.75
CA HIS A 56 -13.96 6.05 -9.81
C HIS A 56 -12.86 5.19 -10.40
N SER A 57 -12.75 5.26 -11.71
CA SER A 57 -11.62 4.76 -12.50
C SER A 57 -10.33 5.58 -12.31
N VAL A 58 -10.35 6.57 -11.42
CA VAL A 58 -9.19 7.43 -11.14
C VAL A 58 -8.57 7.03 -9.81
N LEU A 59 -7.37 6.48 -9.87
CA LEU A 59 -6.53 6.24 -8.70
C LEU A 59 -5.74 7.53 -8.40
N ARG A 60 -5.73 7.97 -7.14
CA ARG A 60 -4.96 9.12 -6.69
C ARG A 60 -3.91 8.68 -5.69
N ILE A 61 -2.65 8.90 -6.04
CA ILE A 61 -1.49 8.78 -5.14
C ILE A 61 -1.30 10.14 -4.48
N ASP A 62 -1.02 10.20 -3.19
CA ASP A 62 -0.89 11.48 -2.49
C ASP A 62 0.27 12.29 -3.06
N PHE A 63 1.39 11.61 -3.39
CA PHE A 63 2.54 12.29 -3.98
C PHE A 63 3.40 11.36 -4.84
N SER A 64 3.80 11.82 -6.03
CA SER A 64 4.65 11.08 -6.95
C SER A 64 5.70 12.01 -7.56
N VAL A 65 6.97 11.63 -7.44
CA VAL A 65 8.10 12.36 -8.01
C VAL A 65 9.12 11.46 -8.64
N GLN A 66 9.75 11.94 -9.69
CA GLN A 66 11.00 11.38 -10.19
C GLN A 66 12.16 12.22 -9.66
N ILE A 67 13.13 11.57 -9.09
CA ILE A 67 14.30 12.21 -8.50
C ILE A 67 15.57 11.78 -9.23
N LYS A 68 16.56 12.66 -9.19
CA LYS A 68 17.93 12.33 -9.55
C LYS A 68 18.82 12.53 -8.32
N LYS A 69 19.55 11.48 -7.97
CA LYS A 69 20.52 11.50 -6.89
C LYS A 69 21.84 12.16 -7.35
N GLU A 70 22.70 12.48 -6.40
CA GLU A 70 24.04 13.04 -6.67
C GLU A 70 24.88 12.14 -7.60
N ASN A 71 24.76 10.83 -7.46
CA ASN A 71 25.44 9.86 -8.33
C ASN A 71 24.84 9.75 -9.75
N GLY A 72 23.83 10.57 -10.09
CA GLY A 72 23.14 10.57 -11.37
C GLY A 72 22.04 9.51 -11.52
N GLU A 73 21.80 8.69 -10.50
CA GLU A 73 20.76 7.66 -10.51
C GLU A 73 19.36 8.28 -10.47
N LEU A 74 18.48 7.83 -11.37
CA LEU A 74 17.08 8.21 -11.38
C LEU A 74 16.26 7.21 -10.56
N GLN A 75 15.29 7.73 -9.79
CA GLN A 75 14.32 6.93 -9.06
C GLN A 75 12.94 7.58 -9.09
N THR A 76 11.89 6.78 -9.09
CA THR A 76 10.52 7.24 -8.86
C THR A 76 10.14 6.96 -7.42
N VAL A 77 9.73 8.00 -6.70
CA VAL A 77 9.30 7.92 -5.31
C VAL A 77 7.80 8.15 -5.26
N LEU A 78 7.10 7.21 -4.68
CA LEU A 78 5.66 7.29 -4.41
C LEU A 78 5.50 7.47 -2.90
N VAL A 79 4.82 8.51 -2.46
CA VAL A 79 4.50 8.71 -1.05
C VAL A 79 3.00 8.61 -0.87
N GLU A 80 2.60 7.78 0.06
CA GLU A 80 1.21 7.55 0.43
C GLU A 80 1.03 7.83 1.92
N LEU A 81 0.10 8.71 2.25
CA LEU A 81 -0.34 8.99 3.61
C LEU A 81 -1.60 8.20 3.92
N GLN A 82 -1.57 7.46 5.01
CA GLN A 82 -2.72 6.67 5.45
C GLN A 82 -3.10 7.09 6.86
N LYS A 83 -4.01 8.05 7.00
CA LYS A 83 -4.44 8.59 8.28
C LYS A 83 -5.16 7.57 9.14
N ILE A 84 -6.04 6.78 8.55
CA ILE A 84 -6.79 5.70 9.21
C ILE A 84 -6.57 4.37 8.50
N LYS A 85 -6.75 3.25 9.21
CA LYS A 85 -6.68 1.91 8.61
C LYS A 85 -8.05 1.55 8.01
N LEU A 86 -8.08 1.23 6.72
CA LEU A 86 -9.27 0.78 6.01
C LEU A 86 -9.12 -0.68 5.55
N PRO A 87 -10.22 -1.45 5.44
CA PRO A 87 -10.18 -2.87 5.06
C PRO A 87 -9.49 -3.17 3.72
N HIS A 88 -9.59 -2.25 2.75
CA HIS A 88 -9.08 -2.44 1.39
C HIS A 88 -7.80 -1.67 1.05
N ASP A 89 -7.10 -1.09 2.03
CA ASP A 89 -5.88 -0.29 1.82
C ASP A 89 -4.82 -1.02 1.03
N ILE A 90 -4.56 -2.28 1.34
CA ILE A 90 -3.53 -3.07 0.65
C ILE A 90 -3.84 -3.22 -0.85
N ILE A 91 -5.11 -3.32 -1.23
CA ILE A 91 -5.53 -3.41 -2.64
C ILE A 91 -5.28 -2.07 -3.32
N ARG A 92 -5.61 -0.96 -2.64
CA ARG A 92 -5.37 0.40 -3.14
C ARG A 92 -3.88 0.63 -3.39
N PHE A 93 -3.03 0.35 -2.43
CA PHE A 93 -1.57 0.51 -2.55
C PHE A 93 -0.99 -0.35 -3.69
N ARG A 94 -1.44 -1.60 -3.83
CA ARG A 94 -1.01 -2.47 -4.94
C ARG A 94 -1.42 -1.93 -6.30
N ARG A 95 -2.61 -1.31 -6.41
CA ARG A 95 -3.06 -0.66 -7.65
C ARG A 95 -2.17 0.53 -8.02
N TYR A 96 -1.74 1.33 -7.04
CA TYR A 96 -0.81 2.45 -7.27
C TYR A 96 0.54 1.97 -7.77
N LEU A 97 1.10 0.94 -7.14
CA LEU A 97 2.34 0.33 -7.59
C LEU A 97 2.21 -0.24 -9.01
N ALA A 98 1.13 -0.96 -9.30
CA ALA A 98 0.88 -1.51 -10.62
C ALA A 98 0.77 -0.41 -11.69
N ALA A 99 0.12 0.70 -11.37
CA ALA A 99 0.03 1.86 -12.25
C ALA A 99 1.42 2.47 -12.52
N ALA A 100 2.26 2.61 -11.49
CA ALA A 100 3.63 3.10 -11.63
C ALA A 100 4.50 2.16 -12.46
N TYR A 101 4.41 0.85 -12.26
CA TYR A 101 5.13 -0.14 -13.08
C TYR A 101 4.72 -0.13 -14.56
N ARG A 102 3.45 0.16 -14.86
CA ARG A 102 2.94 0.26 -16.24
C ARG A 102 3.27 1.59 -16.92
N SER A 103 3.66 2.60 -16.16
CA SER A 103 3.86 3.95 -16.68
C SER A 103 5.10 4.04 -17.58
N ILE A 104 4.92 4.54 -18.79
CA ILE A 104 6.02 4.82 -19.73
C ILE A 104 6.97 5.88 -19.15
N SER A 105 6.49 6.78 -18.29
CA SER A 105 7.33 7.78 -17.62
C SER A 105 8.37 7.17 -16.67
N ASN A 106 8.19 5.90 -16.28
CA ASN A 106 9.14 5.15 -15.45
C ASN A 106 10.10 4.27 -16.29
N ILE A 107 10.25 4.59 -17.57
CA ILE A 107 11.17 3.94 -18.49
C ILE A 107 12.08 5.01 -19.10
N LYS A 108 13.37 4.73 -19.17
CA LYS A 108 14.34 5.58 -19.89
C LYS A 108 15.03 4.79 -21.02
N PRO A 109 15.44 5.45 -22.11
CA PRO A 109 16.26 4.81 -23.11
C PRO A 109 17.63 4.44 -22.53
N GLY A 110 18.15 3.31 -22.96
CA GLY A 110 19.46 2.81 -22.55
C GLY A 110 20.15 2.06 -23.67
N ILE A 111 21.36 1.63 -23.40
CA ILE A 111 22.17 0.80 -24.30
C ILE A 111 22.63 -0.42 -23.50
N SER A 112 22.32 -1.62 -23.99
CA SER A 112 22.72 -2.88 -23.36
C SER A 112 24.25 -3.06 -23.38
N LYS A 113 24.79 -3.98 -22.58
CA LYS A 113 26.23 -4.35 -22.58
C LYS A 113 26.73 -4.77 -23.96
N LYS A 114 25.84 -5.21 -24.85
CA LYS A 114 26.17 -5.59 -26.25
C LYS A 114 26.06 -4.44 -27.25
N GLY A 115 25.78 -3.20 -26.78
CA GLY A 115 25.67 -2.01 -27.64
C GLY A 115 24.29 -1.85 -28.31
N ASN A 116 23.31 -2.68 -28.02
CA ASN A 116 21.97 -2.57 -28.60
C ASN A 116 21.10 -1.60 -27.81
N PRO A 117 20.24 -0.79 -28.48
CA PRO A 117 19.24 0.01 -27.81
C PRO A 117 18.31 -0.86 -26.93
N CYS A 118 18.03 -0.41 -25.73
CA CYS A 118 17.12 -1.08 -24.80
C CYS A 118 16.33 -0.07 -23.99
N SER A 119 15.29 -0.54 -23.32
CA SER A 119 14.54 0.23 -22.33
C SER A 119 14.96 -0.19 -20.93
N ILE A 120 15.30 0.78 -20.11
CA ILE A 120 15.68 0.58 -18.71
C ILE A 120 14.57 1.09 -17.82
N ALA A 121 14.06 0.25 -16.94
CA ALA A 121 13.07 0.66 -15.95
C ALA A 121 13.72 1.56 -14.90
N ILE A 122 13.04 2.66 -14.54
CA ILE A 122 13.45 3.52 -13.42
C ILE A 122 12.94 2.85 -12.15
N PRO A 123 13.82 2.56 -11.16
CA PRO A 123 13.42 1.93 -9.91
C PRO A 123 12.35 2.75 -9.17
N ILE A 124 11.37 2.05 -8.59
CA ILE A 124 10.27 2.65 -7.84
C ILE A 124 10.51 2.40 -6.36
N ILE A 125 10.35 3.43 -5.53
CA ILE A 125 10.41 3.31 -4.06
C ILE A 125 9.12 3.86 -3.47
N PRO A 126 8.21 3.00 -2.98
CA PRO A 126 7.07 3.45 -2.21
C PRO A 126 7.47 3.78 -0.78
N VAL A 127 6.89 4.87 -0.27
CA VAL A 127 7.00 5.33 1.11
C VAL A 127 5.59 5.41 1.68
N TYR A 128 5.34 4.64 2.73
CA TYR A 128 4.05 4.61 3.42
C TYR A 128 4.17 5.32 4.77
N ILE A 129 3.41 6.41 4.95
CA ILE A 129 3.32 7.14 6.21
C ILE A 129 1.96 6.80 6.84
N LEU A 130 1.99 6.00 7.90
CA LEU A 130 0.81 5.40 8.51
C LEU A 130 0.42 6.13 9.79
N GLY A 131 -0.81 6.62 9.87
CA GLY A 131 -1.45 7.14 11.09
C GLY A 131 -1.95 6.05 12.05
N HIS A 132 -1.66 4.78 11.76
CA HIS A 132 -2.01 3.62 12.58
C HIS A 132 -0.81 2.68 12.77
N GLU A 133 -0.93 1.77 13.72
CA GLU A 133 0.10 0.76 14.01
C GLU A 133 -0.12 -0.50 13.18
N LEU A 134 0.98 -1.11 12.72
CA LEU A 134 0.98 -2.46 12.17
C LEU A 134 1.02 -3.49 13.30
N GLU A 135 0.35 -4.62 13.08
CA GLU A 135 0.11 -5.62 14.12
C GLU A 135 1.39 -6.29 14.63
N HIS A 136 2.29 -6.67 13.71
CA HIS A 136 3.48 -7.44 14.04
C HIS A 136 4.79 -6.64 14.02
N ILE A 137 4.75 -5.35 13.63
CA ILE A 137 5.93 -4.50 13.54
C ILE A 137 5.86 -3.42 14.62
N THR A 138 6.75 -3.48 15.60
CA THR A 138 6.71 -2.63 16.80
C THR A 138 7.63 -1.40 16.75
N VAL A 139 8.41 -1.25 15.68
CA VAL A 139 9.32 -0.10 15.50
C VAL A 139 8.67 0.98 14.64
N PRO A 140 8.97 2.28 14.84
CA PRO A 140 8.32 3.37 14.11
C PRO A 140 8.71 3.43 12.62
N THR A 141 9.93 3.04 12.26
CA THR A 141 10.43 3.13 10.88
C THR A 141 11.00 1.79 10.43
N VAL A 142 10.56 1.31 9.29
CA VAL A 142 10.98 0.03 8.69
C VAL A 142 11.38 0.25 7.26
N ARG A 143 12.57 -0.17 6.91
CA ARG A 143 13.02 -0.23 5.53
C ARG A 143 12.96 -1.68 5.04
N ILE A 144 12.19 -1.93 4.01
CA ILE A 144 12.18 -3.19 3.28
C ILE A 144 13.27 -3.10 2.21
N ARG A 145 14.17 -4.08 2.20
CA ARG A 145 15.23 -4.18 1.19
C ARG A 145 15.15 -5.54 0.52
N ARG A 146 15.30 -5.55 -0.78
CA ARG A 146 15.48 -6.79 -1.55
C ARG A 146 16.96 -7.18 -1.56
N ASN A 147 17.22 -8.46 -1.50
CA ASN A 147 18.55 -9.05 -1.70
C ASN A 147 18.47 -10.00 -2.89
N TYR A 148 19.58 -10.13 -3.62
CA TYR A 148 19.76 -11.19 -4.59
C TYR A 148 20.51 -12.31 -3.91
N GLU A 149 20.09 -13.53 -4.14
CA GLU A 149 20.68 -14.72 -3.53
C GLU A 149 20.89 -15.79 -4.60
N ASP A 150 22.05 -16.40 -4.62
CA ASP A 150 22.26 -17.59 -5.42
C ASP A 150 21.46 -18.75 -4.82
N VAL A 151 20.53 -19.29 -5.59
CA VAL A 151 19.60 -20.33 -5.12
C VAL A 151 20.31 -21.64 -4.76
N VAL A 152 21.51 -21.85 -5.30
CA VAL A 152 22.30 -23.09 -5.06
C VAL A 152 23.19 -22.96 -3.82
N THR A 153 23.87 -21.82 -3.67
CA THR A 153 24.83 -21.61 -2.58
C THR A 153 24.26 -20.88 -1.38
N GLY A 154 23.16 -20.13 -1.55
CA GLY A 154 22.60 -19.23 -0.53
C GLY A 154 23.42 -17.96 -0.34
N GLU A 155 24.41 -17.69 -1.18
CA GLU A 155 25.25 -16.50 -1.07
C GLU A 155 24.54 -15.25 -1.60
N VAL A 156 24.73 -14.11 -0.90
CA VAL A 156 24.18 -12.83 -1.33
C VAL A 156 24.99 -12.27 -2.49
N ILE A 157 24.30 -11.96 -3.60
CA ILE A 157 24.87 -11.31 -4.77
C ILE A 157 24.75 -9.80 -4.59
N HIS A 158 25.88 -9.09 -4.58
CA HIS A 158 25.94 -7.64 -4.34
C HIS A 158 25.76 -6.81 -5.61
N GLU A 159 26.08 -7.41 -6.77
CA GLU A 159 25.90 -6.78 -8.08
C GLU A 159 24.42 -6.58 -8.37
N ARG A 160 24.07 -5.37 -8.85
CA ARG A 160 22.70 -5.02 -9.24
C ARG A 160 22.52 -5.17 -10.74
N ASP A 161 21.39 -5.76 -11.13
CA ASP A 161 21.02 -5.93 -12.54
C ASP A 161 19.77 -5.13 -12.86
N GLU A 162 19.78 -4.46 -14.02
CA GLU A 162 18.70 -3.56 -14.45
C GLU A 162 17.35 -4.27 -14.59
N PHE A 163 17.34 -5.53 -14.96
CA PHE A 163 16.11 -6.31 -15.06
C PHE A 163 15.52 -6.57 -13.66
N ALA A 164 16.34 -7.07 -12.73
CA ALA A 164 15.89 -7.35 -11.37
C ALA A 164 15.47 -6.08 -10.62
N GLU A 165 16.21 -4.96 -10.84
CA GLU A 165 15.83 -3.65 -10.31
C GLU A 165 14.49 -3.15 -10.88
N GLY A 166 14.18 -3.48 -12.14
CA GLY A 166 12.97 -3.06 -12.82
C GLY A 166 11.70 -3.81 -12.43
N ILE A 167 11.82 -5.05 -11.91
CA ILE A 167 10.66 -5.91 -11.56
C ILE A 167 10.38 -6.00 -10.07
N SER A 168 11.21 -5.39 -9.23
CA SER A 168 11.09 -5.42 -7.78
C SER A 168 11.39 -4.05 -7.18
N HIS A 169 11.04 -3.83 -5.91
CA HIS A 169 11.26 -2.54 -5.24
C HIS A 169 11.63 -2.71 -3.77
N ASP A 170 12.39 -1.75 -3.26
CA ASP A 170 12.53 -1.49 -1.84
C ASP A 170 11.38 -0.61 -1.36
N ALA A 171 11.09 -0.59 -0.07
CA ALA A 171 10.05 0.26 0.48
C ALA A 171 10.44 0.86 1.84
N LEU A 172 9.81 1.97 2.19
CA LEU A 172 9.91 2.57 3.52
C LEU A 172 8.51 2.64 4.15
N ILE A 173 8.39 2.17 5.37
CA ILE A 173 7.14 2.26 6.15
C ILE A 173 7.42 3.04 7.42
N ILE A 174 6.57 4.02 7.70
CA ILE A 174 6.65 4.88 8.88
C ILE A 174 5.33 4.78 9.63
N GLN A 175 5.37 4.35 10.89
CA GLN A 175 4.23 4.26 11.78
C GLN A 175 4.26 5.43 12.76
N LEU A 176 3.49 6.48 12.48
CA LEU A 176 3.50 7.71 13.28
C LEU A 176 3.15 7.47 14.77
N PRO A 177 2.15 6.64 15.13
CA PRO A 177 1.82 6.41 16.55
C PRO A 177 2.95 5.74 17.34
N ARG A 178 3.91 5.10 16.67
CA ARG A 178 5.07 4.45 17.33
C ARG A 178 6.27 5.39 17.50
N LEU A 179 6.22 6.60 16.95
CA LEU A 179 7.28 7.61 17.14
C LEU A 179 7.43 7.95 18.62
N LYS A 180 6.34 8.26 19.33
CA LYS A 180 6.33 8.53 20.79
C LYS A 180 7.52 9.40 21.22
N GLN A 181 7.72 10.52 20.54
CA GLN A 181 8.83 11.49 20.73
C GLN A 181 10.25 10.91 20.50
N ARG A 182 10.38 9.78 19.82
CA ARG A 182 11.69 9.24 19.43
C ARG A 182 12.37 10.11 18.39
N ARG A 183 13.70 10.23 18.47
CA ARG A 183 14.54 11.11 17.64
C ARG A 183 15.88 10.44 17.32
N ARG A 184 15.92 9.13 17.14
CA ARG A 184 17.15 8.32 17.07
C ARG A 184 17.93 8.48 15.78
N ASN A 185 17.26 8.82 14.68
CA ASN A 185 17.85 9.01 13.37
C ASN A 185 17.21 10.21 12.65
N THR A 186 17.74 10.56 11.47
CA THR A 186 17.28 11.70 10.67
C THR A 186 15.81 11.61 10.28
N ILE A 187 15.32 10.40 9.95
CA ILE A 187 13.91 10.18 9.60
C ILE A 187 13.02 10.45 10.82
N GLU A 188 13.33 9.85 11.99
CA GLU A 188 12.55 10.08 13.21
C GLU A 188 12.60 11.55 13.67
N GLN A 189 13.74 12.23 13.48
CA GLN A 189 13.87 13.66 13.76
C GLN A 189 12.95 14.50 12.86
N MET A 190 12.88 14.20 11.58
CA MET A 190 11.98 14.90 10.65
C MET A 190 10.52 14.51 10.93
N MET A 191 10.23 13.22 11.09
CA MET A 191 8.88 12.72 11.37
C MET A 191 8.33 13.17 12.72
N SER A 192 9.16 13.73 13.59
CA SER A 192 8.68 14.36 14.81
C SER A 192 7.70 15.52 14.57
N LEU A 193 7.74 16.12 13.38
CA LEU A 193 6.77 17.13 12.94
C LEU A 193 5.42 16.50 12.56
N PHE A 194 5.32 15.19 12.50
CA PHE A 194 4.12 14.39 12.22
C PHE A 194 3.65 13.60 13.45
N ASP A 195 4.33 13.74 14.60
CA ASP A 195 4.08 12.89 15.76
C ASP A 195 2.71 13.19 16.39
N PRO A 196 1.74 12.25 16.35
CA PRO A 196 0.39 12.47 16.86
C PRO A 196 0.33 12.67 18.37
N THR A 197 1.40 12.34 19.12
CA THR A 197 1.47 12.61 20.57
C THR A 197 1.55 14.12 20.88
N SER A 198 1.86 14.94 19.88
CA SER A 198 1.85 16.40 19.98
C SER A 198 0.50 17.02 19.59
N ALA A 199 -0.52 16.22 19.26
CA ALA A 199 -1.83 16.71 18.90
C ALA A 199 -2.54 17.38 20.10
N ILE A 200 -3.32 18.43 19.82
CA ILE A 200 -4.11 19.10 20.83
C ILE A 200 -5.30 18.23 21.20
N PRO A 201 -5.58 18.02 22.50
CA PRO A 201 -6.77 17.29 22.92
C PRO A 201 -8.05 17.91 22.31
N GLY A 202 -8.84 17.08 21.61
CA GLY A 202 -10.08 17.49 20.98
C GLY A 202 -9.93 18.25 19.64
N ASN A 203 -8.69 18.48 19.16
CA ASN A 203 -8.46 19.07 17.85
C ASN A 203 -7.26 18.42 17.15
N PRO A 204 -7.46 17.36 16.37
CA PRO A 204 -6.37 16.63 15.69
C PRO A 204 -5.74 17.39 14.50
N HIS A 205 -6.34 18.52 14.08
CA HIS A 205 -5.83 19.35 12.98
C HIS A 205 -4.49 20.01 13.29
N PHE A 206 -4.19 20.19 14.59
CA PHE A 206 -3.01 20.92 15.02
C PHE A 206 -2.13 20.12 15.96
N LEU A 207 -0.82 20.33 15.82
CA LEU A 207 0.22 19.80 16.70
C LEU A 207 0.88 20.96 17.47
N ASP A 208 1.09 20.80 18.79
CA ASP A 208 1.86 21.78 19.58
C ASP A 208 3.34 21.41 19.57
N ILE A 209 4.07 21.93 18.57
CA ILE A 209 5.49 21.73 18.41
C ILE A 209 6.20 23.08 18.41
N LYS A 210 7.14 23.26 19.36
CA LYS A 210 7.90 24.49 19.48
C LYS A 210 9.10 24.48 18.53
N GLU A 211 9.38 25.60 17.85
CA GLU A 211 10.49 25.71 16.89
C GLU A 211 11.85 25.33 17.52
N LYS A 212 12.06 25.62 18.81
CA LYS A 212 13.29 25.29 19.53
C LYS A 212 13.53 23.77 19.67
N ASP A 213 12.47 22.97 19.62
CA ASP A 213 12.51 21.51 19.75
C ASP A 213 12.72 20.83 18.38
N VAL A 214 12.70 21.62 17.29
CA VAL A 214 12.91 21.15 15.92
C VAL A 214 14.38 21.31 15.53
N PRO A 215 15.04 20.25 15.04
CA PRO A 215 16.40 20.37 14.51
C PRO A 215 16.50 21.45 13.43
N GLU A 216 17.59 22.20 13.43
CA GLU A 216 17.76 23.37 12.56
C GLU A 216 17.49 23.08 11.08
N ARG A 217 17.94 21.93 10.59
CA ARG A 217 17.75 21.51 9.20
C ARG A 217 16.27 21.35 8.81
N TYR A 218 15.35 21.14 9.77
CA TYR A 218 13.91 20.94 9.53
C TYR A 218 13.06 22.16 9.93
N ARG A 219 13.65 23.27 10.35
CA ARG A 219 12.90 24.49 10.72
C ARG A 219 12.09 25.06 9.57
N GLU A 220 12.55 24.88 8.33
CA GLU A 220 11.79 25.36 7.17
C GLU A 220 10.47 24.59 7.00
N ILE A 221 10.48 23.26 7.23
CA ILE A 221 9.25 22.45 7.26
C ILE A 221 8.31 22.96 8.36
N HIS A 222 8.85 23.18 9.57
CA HIS A 222 8.05 23.70 10.70
C HIS A 222 7.43 25.08 10.39
N ARG A 223 8.19 26.00 9.82
CA ARG A 223 7.69 27.33 9.43
C ARG A 223 6.59 27.26 8.37
N ARG A 224 6.73 26.33 7.42
CA ARG A 224 5.70 26.14 6.40
C ARG A 224 4.43 25.55 7.00
N LEU A 225 4.54 24.63 7.95
CA LEU A 225 3.40 24.10 8.72
C LEU A 225 2.70 25.16 9.59
N LEU A 226 3.47 26.12 10.15
CA LEU A 226 2.89 27.28 10.84
C LEU A 226 2.05 28.14 9.90
N LYS A 227 2.53 28.37 8.66
CA LYS A 227 1.77 29.12 7.65
C LYS A 227 0.50 28.35 7.28
N ALA A 228 0.60 27.04 7.03
CA ALA A 228 -0.56 26.19 6.73
C ALA A 228 -1.62 26.25 7.84
N ALA A 229 -1.21 26.28 9.11
CA ALA A 229 -2.12 26.42 10.26
C ALA A 229 -2.89 27.77 10.29
N ALA A 230 -2.32 28.80 9.69
CA ALA A 230 -2.95 30.12 9.61
C ALA A 230 -3.88 30.31 8.40
N GLU A 231 -3.87 29.36 7.43
CA GLU A 231 -4.66 29.42 6.20
C GLU A 231 -6.08 28.86 6.44
N PRO A 232 -7.16 29.70 6.40
CA PRO A 232 -8.51 29.23 6.66
C PRO A 232 -8.99 28.17 5.68
N GLN A 233 -8.52 28.21 4.44
CA GLN A 233 -8.87 27.24 3.40
C GLN A 233 -8.31 25.84 3.72
N ILE A 234 -7.08 25.77 4.26
CA ILE A 234 -6.50 24.48 4.69
C ILE A 234 -7.27 23.89 5.85
N GLN A 235 -7.72 24.73 6.79
CA GLN A 235 -8.57 24.28 7.91
C GLN A 235 -9.90 23.68 7.39
N SER A 236 -10.56 24.36 6.46
CA SER A 236 -11.79 23.81 5.83
C SER A 236 -11.54 22.48 5.13
N TYR A 237 -10.43 22.34 4.42
CA TYR A 237 -10.09 21.07 3.76
C TYR A 237 -9.78 19.94 4.74
N MET A 238 -9.19 20.23 5.90
CA MET A 238 -9.00 19.22 6.95
C MET A 238 -10.33 18.74 7.53
N ASP A 239 -11.32 19.64 7.71
CA ASP A 239 -12.68 19.26 8.15
C ASP A 239 -13.37 18.38 7.11
N GLU A 240 -13.29 18.76 5.83
CA GLU A 240 -13.84 17.98 4.71
C GLU A 240 -13.20 16.59 4.59
N GLU A 241 -11.88 16.50 4.80
CA GLU A 241 -11.14 15.22 4.80
C GLU A 241 -11.59 14.31 5.95
N ASP A 242 -11.82 14.87 7.15
CA ASP A 242 -12.32 14.09 8.29
C ASP A 242 -13.72 13.54 8.03
N ASP A 243 -14.62 14.35 7.48
CA ASP A 243 -15.97 13.94 7.12
C ASP A 243 -15.98 12.87 6.02
N TYR A 244 -15.11 13.04 5.02
CA TYR A 244 -14.93 12.06 3.95
C TYR A 244 -14.41 10.74 4.48
N LEU A 245 -13.35 10.74 5.29
CA LEU A 245 -12.76 9.53 5.85
C LEU A 245 -13.71 8.79 6.78
N ARG A 246 -14.52 9.50 7.55
CA ARG A 246 -15.57 8.91 8.39
C ARG A 246 -16.59 8.17 7.51
N THR A 247 -17.14 8.83 6.50
CA THR A 247 -18.11 8.24 5.57
C THR A 247 -17.52 7.03 4.83
N LEU A 248 -16.27 7.14 4.35
CA LEU A 248 -15.57 6.08 3.66
C LEU A 248 -15.36 4.86 4.58
N SER A 249 -14.95 5.10 5.82
CA SER A 249 -14.75 4.02 6.80
C SER A 249 -16.04 3.24 7.07
N GLU A 250 -17.15 3.91 7.28
CA GLU A 250 -18.47 3.30 7.48
C GLU A 250 -18.90 2.46 6.25
N TYR A 251 -18.68 3.01 5.07
CA TYR A 251 -19.01 2.33 3.82
C TYR A 251 -18.15 1.09 3.59
N GLU A 252 -16.82 1.19 3.74
CA GLU A 252 -15.90 0.06 3.55
C GLU A 252 -16.11 -1.04 4.59
N GLN A 253 -16.40 -0.70 5.84
CA GLN A 253 -16.78 -1.67 6.86
C GLN A 253 -18.04 -2.42 6.48
N THR A 254 -19.06 -1.71 5.98
CA THR A 254 -20.30 -2.32 5.51
C THR A 254 -20.07 -3.27 4.34
N LEU A 255 -19.24 -2.87 3.36
CA LEU A 255 -18.87 -3.72 2.23
C LEU A 255 -18.09 -4.96 2.66
N PHE A 256 -17.15 -4.79 3.58
CA PHE A 256 -16.36 -5.91 4.12
C PHE A 256 -17.25 -6.96 4.77
N LEU A 257 -18.19 -6.55 5.63
CA LEU A 257 -19.14 -7.45 6.28
C LEU A 257 -20.05 -8.13 5.27
N LYS A 258 -20.58 -7.42 4.28
CA LYS A 258 -21.39 -8.02 3.21
C LYS A 258 -20.59 -9.07 2.40
N ASN A 259 -19.34 -8.79 2.07
CA ASN A 259 -18.49 -9.72 1.35
C ASN A 259 -18.17 -10.99 2.17
N GLN A 260 -18.01 -10.86 3.49
CA GLN A 260 -17.86 -12.02 4.37
C GLN A 260 -19.12 -12.92 4.33
N VAL A 261 -20.29 -12.34 4.49
CA VAL A 261 -21.57 -13.08 4.42
C VAL A 261 -21.71 -13.79 3.08
N ILE A 262 -21.46 -13.11 1.95
CA ILE A 262 -21.53 -13.71 0.61
C ILE A 262 -20.54 -14.88 0.48
N THR A 263 -19.35 -14.75 1.03
CA THR A 263 -18.33 -15.81 0.98
C THR A 263 -18.74 -17.03 1.78
N GLU A 264 -19.29 -16.82 2.98
CA GLU A 264 -19.82 -17.89 3.83
C GLU A 264 -21.02 -18.61 3.20
N GLU A 265 -21.95 -17.85 2.60
CA GLU A 265 -23.08 -18.41 1.86
C GLU A 265 -22.63 -19.26 0.65
N ARG A 266 -21.65 -18.79 -0.11
CA ARG A 266 -21.08 -19.55 -1.23
C ARG A 266 -20.45 -20.85 -0.75
N ARG A 267 -19.65 -20.79 0.31
CA ARG A 267 -19.03 -21.98 0.90
C ARG A 267 -20.07 -22.99 1.39
N ALA A 268 -21.06 -22.52 2.12
CA ALA A 268 -22.16 -23.38 2.60
C ALA A 268 -22.93 -24.04 1.43
N LYS A 269 -23.14 -23.29 0.34
CA LYS A 269 -23.80 -23.80 -0.86
C LYS A 269 -22.94 -24.86 -1.58
N GLU A 270 -21.62 -24.65 -1.67
CA GLU A 270 -20.68 -25.61 -2.24
C GLU A 270 -20.64 -26.92 -1.41
N GLU A 271 -20.55 -26.80 -0.08
CA GLU A 271 -20.58 -27.95 0.85
C GLU A 271 -21.90 -28.73 0.73
N ALA A 272 -23.04 -28.04 0.66
CA ALA A 272 -24.33 -28.66 0.46
C ALA A 272 -24.46 -29.37 -0.90
N LEU A 273 -23.86 -28.81 -1.96
CA LEU A 273 -23.84 -29.42 -3.28
C LEU A 273 -22.98 -30.70 -3.31
N GLN A 274 -21.83 -30.68 -2.66
CA GLN A 274 -20.93 -31.82 -2.52
C GLN A 274 -21.64 -32.98 -1.74
N ALA A 275 -22.23 -32.65 -0.59
CA ALA A 275 -22.95 -33.64 0.22
C ALA A 275 -24.11 -34.30 -0.56
N LYS A 276 -24.83 -33.52 -1.38
CA LYS A 276 -25.89 -34.02 -2.23
C LYS A 276 -25.38 -34.95 -3.34
N GLU A 277 -24.22 -34.64 -3.90
CA GLU A 277 -23.59 -35.45 -4.92
C GLU A 277 -23.07 -36.78 -4.33
N GLU A 278 -22.47 -36.73 -3.14
CA GLU A 278 -22.04 -37.94 -2.41
C GLU A 278 -23.23 -38.84 -2.05
N GLU A 279 -24.34 -38.27 -1.60
CA GLU A 279 -25.58 -39.00 -1.34
C GLU A 279 -26.13 -39.68 -2.61
N ARG A 280 -26.08 -38.97 -3.76
CA ARG A 280 -26.49 -39.52 -5.05
C ARG A 280 -25.64 -40.73 -5.46
N GLN A 281 -24.31 -40.60 -5.33
CA GLN A 281 -23.35 -41.65 -5.66
C GLN A 281 -23.56 -42.87 -4.75
N ALA A 282 -23.73 -42.69 -3.44
CA ALA A 282 -24.01 -43.76 -2.50
C ALA A 282 -25.32 -44.48 -2.83
N LYS A 283 -26.37 -43.75 -3.23
CA LYS A 283 -27.64 -44.35 -3.67
C LYS A 283 -27.49 -45.18 -4.96
N GLU A 284 -26.71 -44.68 -5.93
CA GLU A 284 -26.44 -45.40 -7.17
C GLU A 284 -25.63 -46.70 -6.91
N GLU A 285 -24.63 -46.64 -6.04
CA GLU A 285 -23.85 -47.82 -5.63
C GLU A 285 -24.70 -48.85 -4.91
N ALA A 286 -25.54 -48.41 -3.98
CA ALA A 286 -26.47 -49.30 -3.26
C ALA A 286 -27.45 -49.97 -4.23
N LEU A 287 -27.96 -49.24 -5.24
CA LEU A 287 -28.84 -49.80 -6.26
C LEU A 287 -28.13 -50.85 -7.11
N ARG A 288 -26.91 -50.57 -7.58
CA ARG A 288 -26.09 -51.54 -8.33
C ARG A 288 -25.79 -52.81 -7.52
N ALA A 289 -25.45 -52.67 -6.23
CA ALA A 289 -25.21 -53.79 -5.33
C ALA A 289 -26.46 -54.64 -5.14
N LYS A 290 -27.64 -54.02 -5.00
CA LYS A 290 -28.93 -54.71 -4.90
C LYS A 290 -29.24 -55.49 -6.18
N GLU A 291 -29.09 -54.92 -7.36
CA GLU A 291 -29.30 -55.58 -8.64
C GLU A 291 -28.34 -56.77 -8.85
N ALA A 292 -27.08 -56.64 -8.41
CA ALA A 292 -26.09 -57.71 -8.46
C ALA A 292 -26.54 -58.92 -7.55
N LEU A 293 -26.95 -58.61 -6.32
CA LEU A 293 -27.47 -59.63 -5.39
C LEU A 293 -28.75 -60.33 -5.91
N GLU A 294 -29.66 -59.57 -6.51
CA GLU A 294 -30.89 -60.15 -7.12
C GLU A 294 -30.57 -61.12 -8.28
N LYS A 295 -29.55 -60.76 -9.11
CA LYS A 295 -29.08 -61.67 -10.18
C LYS A 295 -28.43 -62.91 -9.63
N GLU A 296 -27.60 -62.83 -8.61
CA GLU A 296 -26.99 -63.99 -7.96
C GLU A 296 -28.02 -64.91 -7.31
N LEU A 297 -29.02 -64.34 -6.67
CA LEU A 297 -30.10 -65.03 -6.04
C LEU A 297 -31.00 -65.79 -7.09
N ALA A 298 -31.20 -65.16 -8.27
CA ALA A 298 -31.92 -65.81 -9.39
C ALA A 298 -31.09 -66.93 -10.00
N GLU A 299 -29.79 -66.83 -10.10
CA GLU A 299 -28.93 -67.96 -10.55
C GLU A 299 -28.90 -69.14 -9.56
N LEU A 300 -28.77 -68.80 -8.27
CA LEU A 300 -28.84 -69.86 -7.23
C LEU A 300 -30.18 -70.59 -7.23
N ARG A 301 -31.32 -69.93 -7.39
CA ARG A 301 -32.65 -70.54 -7.52
C ARG A 301 -32.73 -71.42 -8.74
N LYS A 302 -32.15 -71.09 -9.88
CA LYS A 302 -32.06 -71.93 -11.05
C LYS A 302 -31.21 -73.20 -10.84
N LYS A 303 -30.15 -73.11 -10.04
CA LYS A 303 -29.29 -74.26 -9.70
C LYS A 303 -29.94 -75.20 -8.70
N MET A 304 -30.79 -74.71 -7.80
CA MET A 304 -31.51 -75.54 -6.79
C MET A 304 -32.81 -76.15 -7.31
N GLY A 305 -33.35 -75.68 -8.42
CA GLY A 305 -34.56 -76.21 -9.05
C GLY A 305 -34.30 -77.20 -10.16
N LYS A 306 -33.08 -77.70 -10.31
CA LYS A 306 -32.67 -78.86 -11.07
C LYS A 306 -32.30 -79.95 -10.09
#